data_fc07baf27ce8448130ea1cb32207d251
#
_entry.id   fc07baf27ce8448130ea1cb32207d251
#
_cell.length_a   1.000
_cell.length_b   1.000
_cell.length_c   1.000
_cell.angle_alpha   90.00
_cell.angle_beta   90.00
_cell.angle_gamma   90.00
#
_symmetry.space_group_name_H-M   'P 1'
#
loop_
_entity.id
_entity.type
_entity.pdbx_description
1 polymer ?
#
loop_
_entity_poly.entity_id
_entity_poly.type
_entity_poly.pdbx_seq_one_letter_code
_entity_poly.pdbx_strand_id
1 'polypeptide(L)'
;MGTGQLCLIGAVMLSGLLGVLVPGAPGPLMCWAAVLWWSTHLHTPLSWGVLAAATGVLLLNQAVQLLLPTRSVREAGVPRRAFLVAGLWAVAGFFLLPVVGAPAGFALSLYGGERLRLGSHGAAWSSTRTAMRAAGTALLVELFACLLVAGAWLAAVLTS
;
A
#
# COMPACT_ATOMS: atom_id res chain seq x y z
N MET A 1 10.80 -25.18 12.15
CA MET A 1 11.45 -23.98 11.55
C MET A 1 12.45 -23.37 12.54
N GLY A 2 13.64 -22.97 12.04
CA GLY A 2 14.61 -22.26 12.90
C GLY A 2 14.22 -20.80 13.12
N THR A 3 14.62 -20.23 14.25
CA THR A 3 14.40 -18.81 14.62
C THR A 3 14.84 -17.84 13.51
N GLY A 4 15.93 -18.16 12.79
CA GLY A 4 16.41 -17.34 11.68
C GLY A 4 15.44 -17.25 10.50
N GLN A 5 14.74 -18.32 10.17
CA GLN A 5 13.73 -18.31 9.10
C GLN A 5 12.49 -17.49 9.49
N LEU A 6 12.05 -17.58 10.74
CA LEU A 6 10.94 -16.75 11.26
C LEU A 6 11.30 -15.27 11.26
N CYS A 7 12.53 -14.91 11.65
CA CYS A 7 13.02 -13.53 11.57
C CYS A 7 13.04 -13.02 10.12
N LEU A 8 13.43 -13.85 9.18
CA LEU A 8 13.50 -13.47 7.77
C LEU A 8 12.10 -13.24 7.19
N ILE A 9 11.14 -14.12 7.50
CA ILE A 9 9.73 -13.94 7.12
C ILE A 9 9.15 -12.66 7.73
N GLY A 10 9.42 -12.41 9.02
CA GLY A 10 9.03 -11.17 9.70
C GLY A 10 9.64 -9.92 9.04
N ALA A 11 10.91 -9.98 8.63
CA ALA A 11 11.57 -8.89 7.93
C ALA A 11 10.94 -8.62 6.55
N VAL A 12 10.59 -9.67 5.79
CA VAL A 12 9.85 -9.54 4.52
C VAL A 12 8.46 -8.94 4.74
N MET A 13 7.75 -9.34 5.79
CA MET A 13 6.46 -8.74 6.15
C MET A 13 6.60 -7.26 6.51
N LEU A 14 7.58 -6.90 7.34
CA LEU A 14 7.85 -5.50 7.68
C LEU A 14 8.20 -4.68 6.44
N SER A 15 9.01 -5.21 5.54
CA SER A 15 9.32 -4.53 4.26
C SER A 15 8.07 -4.38 3.39
N GLY A 16 7.15 -5.35 3.39
CA GLY A 16 5.84 -5.25 2.74
C GLY A 16 4.97 -4.15 3.34
N LEU A 17 4.89 -4.06 4.66
CA LEU A 17 4.18 -2.98 5.38
C LEU A 17 4.75 -1.59 5.08
N LEU A 18 6.09 -1.46 5.06
CA LEU A 18 6.76 -0.22 4.67
C LEU A 18 6.54 0.09 3.19
N GLY A 19 6.49 -0.94 2.35
CA GLY A 19 6.19 -0.81 0.92
C GLY A 19 4.81 -0.21 0.63
N VAL A 20 3.81 -0.46 1.48
CA VAL A 20 2.48 0.16 1.35
C VAL A 20 2.55 1.69 1.41
N LEU A 21 3.51 2.26 2.16
CA LEU A 21 3.68 3.71 2.26
C LEU A 21 4.20 4.36 0.95
N VAL A 22 4.72 3.55 0.04
CA VAL A 22 5.21 4.00 -1.27
C VAL A 22 4.14 3.71 -2.32
N PRO A 23 3.48 4.74 -2.89
CA PRO A 23 2.46 4.53 -3.92
C PRO A 23 3.02 3.75 -5.12
N GLY A 24 2.45 2.58 -5.41
CA GLY A 24 2.90 1.71 -6.50
C GLY A 24 3.86 0.59 -6.11
N ALA A 25 4.32 0.52 -4.85
CA ALA A 25 5.07 -0.63 -4.36
C ALA A 25 4.13 -1.83 -4.11
N PRO A 26 4.57 -3.07 -4.39
CA PRO A 26 3.74 -4.25 -4.23
C PRO A 26 3.69 -4.76 -2.78
N GLY A 27 3.40 -3.86 -1.81
CA GLY A 27 3.38 -4.18 -0.37
C GLY A 27 2.51 -5.40 -0.01
N PRO A 28 1.24 -5.48 -0.45
CA PRO A 28 0.38 -6.63 -0.20
C PRO A 28 0.91 -7.93 -0.78
N LEU A 29 1.54 -7.89 -1.95
CA LEU A 29 2.15 -9.08 -2.56
C LEU A 29 3.34 -9.59 -1.75
N MET A 30 4.13 -8.69 -1.15
CA MET A 30 5.25 -9.07 -0.27
C MET A 30 4.74 -9.74 1.01
N CYS A 31 3.69 -9.20 1.62
CA CYS A 31 3.04 -9.81 2.79
C CYS A 31 2.47 -11.19 2.42
N TRP A 32 1.81 -11.31 1.27
CA TRP A 32 1.28 -12.59 0.79
C TRP A 32 2.39 -13.61 0.52
N ALA A 33 3.47 -13.20 -0.15
CA ALA A 33 4.60 -14.07 -0.45
C ALA A 33 5.29 -14.58 0.82
N ALA A 34 5.39 -13.74 1.86
CA ALA A 34 5.92 -14.13 3.15
C ALA A 34 5.07 -15.23 3.82
N VAL A 35 3.72 -15.07 3.81
CA VAL A 35 2.79 -16.09 4.35
C VAL A 35 2.84 -17.36 3.50
N LEU A 36 2.90 -17.25 2.17
CA LEU A 36 3.03 -18.39 1.27
C LEU A 36 4.29 -19.19 1.58
N TRP A 37 5.43 -18.51 1.70
CA TRP A 37 6.69 -19.16 2.05
C TRP A 37 6.61 -19.87 3.40
N TRP A 38 6.05 -19.22 4.41
CA TRP A 38 5.83 -19.82 5.72
C TRP A 38 4.94 -21.07 5.63
N SER A 39 3.83 -21.01 4.91
CA SER A 39 2.87 -22.12 4.78
C SER A 39 3.46 -23.33 4.06
N THR A 40 4.26 -23.09 3.02
CA THR A 40 4.91 -24.16 2.23
C THR A 40 6.04 -24.86 3.00
N HIS A 41 6.56 -24.28 4.07
CA HIS A 41 7.55 -24.92 4.93
C HIS A 41 6.95 -25.71 6.09
N LEU A 42 5.84 -25.24 6.67
CA LEU A 42 5.21 -25.92 7.81
C LEU A 42 4.28 -27.05 7.41
N HIS A 43 3.60 -26.95 6.27
CA HIS A 43 2.64 -27.95 5.77
C HIS A 43 1.55 -28.35 6.79
N THR A 44 1.20 -27.47 7.72
CA THR A 44 0.15 -27.71 8.73
C THR A 44 -1.21 -27.19 8.25
N PRO A 45 -2.34 -27.79 8.69
CA PRO A 45 -3.67 -27.24 8.38
C PRO A 45 -3.83 -25.78 8.80
N LEU A 46 -3.21 -25.38 9.92
CA LEU A 46 -3.22 -24.01 10.43
C LEU A 46 -2.53 -23.06 9.44
N SER A 47 -1.35 -23.42 8.93
CA SER A 47 -0.59 -22.56 8.03
C SER A 47 -1.33 -22.34 6.69
N TRP A 48 -1.98 -23.37 6.18
CA TRP A 48 -2.82 -23.27 4.98
C TRP A 48 -4.09 -22.45 5.24
N GLY A 49 -4.67 -22.53 6.44
CA GLY A 49 -5.79 -21.69 6.85
C GLY A 49 -5.42 -20.22 6.89
N VAL A 50 -4.24 -19.88 7.44
CA VAL A 50 -3.73 -18.50 7.45
C VAL A 50 -3.47 -17.99 6.03
N LEU A 51 -2.93 -18.81 5.14
CA LEU A 51 -2.72 -18.44 3.74
C LEU A 51 -4.05 -18.18 3.01
N ALA A 52 -5.04 -19.03 3.21
CA ALA A 52 -6.38 -18.84 2.63
C ALA A 52 -7.03 -17.55 3.14
N ALA A 53 -6.96 -17.29 4.44
CA ALA A 53 -7.46 -16.05 5.04
C ALA A 53 -6.72 -14.81 4.51
N ALA A 54 -5.39 -14.85 4.44
CA ALA A 54 -4.57 -13.78 3.86
C ALA A 54 -4.95 -13.50 2.41
N THR A 55 -5.10 -14.55 1.60
CA THR A 55 -5.54 -14.41 0.21
C THR A 55 -6.91 -13.76 0.12
N GLY A 56 -7.89 -14.19 0.94
CA GLY A 56 -9.23 -13.60 0.98
C GLY A 56 -9.21 -12.12 1.36
N VAL A 57 -8.46 -11.74 2.41
CA VAL A 57 -8.31 -10.36 2.86
C VAL A 57 -7.69 -9.49 1.76
N LEU A 58 -6.63 -9.96 1.11
CA LEU A 58 -5.95 -9.19 0.07
C LEU A 58 -6.76 -9.09 -1.22
N LEU A 59 -7.52 -10.11 -1.60
CA LEU A 59 -8.47 -10.03 -2.71
C LEU A 59 -9.60 -9.05 -2.42
N LEU A 60 -10.15 -9.08 -1.20
CA LEU A 60 -11.14 -8.10 -0.77
C LEU A 60 -10.59 -6.68 -0.79
N ASN A 61 -9.35 -6.48 -0.30
CA ASN A 61 -8.65 -5.20 -0.39
C ASN A 61 -8.52 -4.71 -1.84
N GLN A 62 -8.15 -5.58 -2.78
CA GLN A 62 -8.08 -5.23 -4.21
C GLN A 62 -9.45 -4.86 -4.78
N ALA A 63 -10.51 -5.60 -4.42
CA ALA A 63 -11.87 -5.26 -4.84
C ALA A 63 -12.30 -3.89 -4.30
N VAL A 64 -12.03 -3.60 -3.03
CA VAL A 64 -12.30 -2.29 -2.41
C VAL A 64 -11.51 -1.17 -3.11
N GLN A 65 -10.24 -1.40 -3.40
CA GLN A 65 -9.39 -0.42 -4.11
C GLN A 65 -9.84 -0.16 -5.56
N LEU A 66 -10.42 -1.15 -6.23
CA LEU A 66 -10.99 -0.96 -7.56
C LEU A 66 -12.29 -0.14 -7.53
N LEU A 67 -13.06 -0.24 -6.45
CA LEU A 67 -14.38 0.41 -6.32
C LEU A 67 -14.30 1.84 -5.76
N LEU A 68 -13.43 2.08 -4.76
CA LEU A 68 -13.39 3.35 -4.01
C LEU A 68 -12.66 4.51 -4.71
N PRO A 69 -11.42 4.36 -5.25
CA PRO A 69 -10.66 5.51 -5.75
C PRO A 69 -11.10 5.97 -7.14
N THR A 70 -11.68 5.09 -7.95
CA THR A 70 -12.07 5.42 -9.32
C THR A 70 -13.16 6.49 -9.41
N ARG A 71 -14.05 6.59 -8.43
CA ARG A 71 -15.10 7.61 -8.41
C ARG A 71 -14.53 8.98 -8.03
N SER A 72 -13.87 9.10 -6.88
CA SER A 72 -13.38 10.40 -6.37
C SER A 72 -12.30 11.03 -7.24
N VAL A 73 -11.38 10.22 -7.77
CA VAL A 73 -10.32 10.69 -8.70
C VAL A 73 -10.88 11.07 -10.06
N ARG A 74 -11.88 10.32 -10.53
CA ARG A 74 -12.59 10.58 -11.78
C ARG A 74 -13.43 11.86 -11.70
N GLU A 75 -14.07 12.10 -10.56
CA GLU A 75 -14.82 13.33 -10.26
C GLU A 75 -13.89 14.56 -10.14
N ALA A 76 -12.68 14.39 -9.60
CA ALA A 76 -11.67 15.44 -9.56
C ALA A 76 -11.03 15.75 -10.94
N GLY A 77 -11.29 14.92 -11.96
CA GLY A 77 -10.80 15.12 -13.32
C GLY A 77 -9.26 15.07 -13.46
N VAL A 78 -8.57 14.45 -12.49
CA VAL A 78 -7.10 14.34 -12.51
C VAL A 78 -6.67 13.28 -13.53
N PRO A 79 -5.81 13.60 -14.51
CA PRO A 79 -5.40 12.65 -15.52
C PRO A 79 -4.47 11.57 -14.92
N ARG A 80 -4.59 10.34 -15.42
CA ARG A 80 -3.76 9.21 -14.97
C ARG A 80 -2.25 9.50 -15.04
N ARG A 81 -1.83 10.29 -16.01
CA ARG A 81 -0.42 10.71 -16.17
C ARG A 81 0.07 11.54 -14.99
N ALA A 82 -0.78 12.40 -14.43
CA ALA A 82 -0.42 13.19 -13.23
C ALA A 82 -0.19 12.29 -12.01
N PHE A 83 -0.99 11.22 -11.85
CA PHE A 83 -0.77 10.21 -10.81
C PHE A 83 0.54 9.43 -11.01
N LEU A 84 0.87 9.04 -12.23
CA LEU A 84 2.13 8.34 -12.52
C LEU A 84 3.35 9.22 -12.20
N VAL A 85 3.32 10.48 -12.63
CA VAL A 85 4.39 11.45 -12.35
C VAL A 85 4.49 11.72 -10.85
N ALA A 86 3.34 11.91 -10.18
CA ALA A 86 3.32 12.08 -8.72
C ALA A 86 3.84 10.86 -7.97
N GLY A 87 3.55 9.64 -8.47
CA GLY A 87 4.11 8.40 -7.94
C GLY A 87 5.64 8.33 -8.06
N LEU A 88 6.20 8.74 -9.20
CA LEU A 88 7.65 8.81 -9.37
C LEU A 88 8.30 9.80 -8.39
N TRP A 89 7.69 10.98 -8.20
CA TRP A 89 8.16 11.95 -7.23
C TRP A 89 7.98 11.48 -5.78
N ALA A 90 6.96 10.68 -5.50
CA ALA A 90 6.79 10.04 -4.20
C ALA A 90 7.94 9.05 -3.90
N VAL A 91 8.32 8.25 -4.90
CA VAL A 91 9.48 7.34 -4.79
C VAL A 91 10.76 8.12 -4.56
N ALA A 92 11.01 9.16 -5.36
CA ALA A 92 12.18 10.02 -5.18
C ALA A 92 12.19 10.70 -3.79
N GLY A 93 11.04 11.20 -3.34
CA GLY A 93 10.87 11.79 -2.01
C GLY A 93 11.13 10.79 -0.88
N PHE A 94 10.71 9.53 -1.04
CA PHE A 94 10.98 8.48 -0.06
C PHE A 94 12.47 8.23 0.14
N PHE A 95 13.27 8.26 -0.93
CA PHE A 95 14.74 8.11 -0.82
C PHE A 95 15.41 9.30 -0.14
N LEU A 96 14.83 10.51 -0.24
CA LEU A 96 15.37 11.71 0.40
C LEU A 96 14.99 11.77 1.89
N LEU A 97 13.74 11.51 2.21
CA LEU A 97 13.19 11.51 3.57
C LEU A 97 12.23 10.31 3.72
N PRO A 98 12.68 9.20 4.30
CA PRO A 98 11.83 8.04 4.52
C PRO A 98 10.54 8.42 5.25
N VAL A 99 9.41 7.86 4.83
CA VAL A 99 8.05 8.07 5.38
C VAL A 99 7.43 9.44 5.02
N VAL A 100 8.08 10.57 5.28
CA VAL A 100 7.50 11.92 5.05
C VAL A 100 7.71 12.38 3.60
N GLY A 101 8.82 12.00 3.00
CA GLY A 101 9.17 12.42 1.62
C GLY A 101 8.25 11.85 0.56
N ALA A 102 7.74 10.62 0.74
CA ALA A 102 6.82 10.03 -0.22
C ALA A 102 5.49 10.81 -0.34
N PRO A 103 4.74 11.09 0.74
CA PRO A 103 3.51 11.88 0.65
C PRO A 103 3.79 13.34 0.25
N ALA A 104 4.91 13.93 0.68
CA ALA A 104 5.29 15.29 0.31
C ALA A 104 5.63 15.39 -1.19
N GLY A 105 6.45 14.49 -1.72
CA GLY A 105 6.80 14.43 -3.14
C GLY A 105 5.57 14.19 -4.02
N PHE A 106 4.67 13.29 -3.60
CA PHE A 106 3.41 13.06 -4.28
C PHE A 106 2.53 14.33 -4.33
N ALA A 107 2.34 14.98 -3.16
CA ALA A 107 1.52 16.18 -3.05
C ALA A 107 2.07 17.36 -3.87
N LEU A 108 3.38 17.61 -3.78
CA LEU A 108 4.03 18.71 -4.50
C LEU A 108 3.97 18.52 -6.01
N SER A 109 4.27 17.32 -6.49
CA SER A 109 4.19 16.98 -7.91
C SER A 109 2.77 17.10 -8.45
N LEU A 110 1.80 16.56 -7.71
CA LEU A 110 0.40 16.62 -8.11
C LEU A 110 -0.10 18.07 -8.14
N TYR A 111 0.22 18.85 -7.10
CA TYR A 111 -0.13 20.28 -7.04
C TYR A 111 0.50 21.07 -8.19
N GLY A 112 1.79 20.87 -8.47
CA GLY A 112 2.49 21.52 -9.57
C GLY A 112 1.87 21.18 -10.92
N GLY A 113 1.57 19.91 -11.17
CA GLY A 113 0.89 19.46 -12.40
C GLY A 113 -0.50 20.07 -12.55
N GLU A 114 -1.32 20.06 -11.50
CA GLU A 114 -2.66 20.65 -11.52
C GLU A 114 -2.62 22.20 -11.62
N ARG A 115 -1.61 22.84 -11.03
CA ARG A 115 -1.40 24.28 -11.16
C ARG A 115 -1.12 24.69 -12.61
N LEU A 116 -0.28 23.94 -13.32
CA LEU A 116 0.02 24.16 -14.73
C LEU A 116 -1.20 23.89 -15.61
N ARG A 117 -2.00 22.87 -15.27
CA ARG A 117 -3.19 22.49 -16.04
C ARG A 117 -4.38 23.42 -15.86
N LEU A 118 -4.66 23.83 -14.61
CA LEU A 118 -5.86 24.58 -14.26
C LEU A 118 -5.65 26.10 -14.23
N GLY A 119 -4.41 26.57 -14.22
CA GLY A 119 -4.06 27.99 -14.24
C GLY A 119 -4.41 28.79 -12.97
N SER A 120 -5.23 28.22 -12.06
CA SER A 120 -5.64 28.88 -10.83
C SER A 120 -5.18 28.13 -9.58
N HIS A 121 -4.77 28.87 -8.55
CA HIS A 121 -4.31 28.33 -7.27
C HIS A 121 -5.43 27.56 -6.53
N GLY A 122 -6.62 28.16 -6.46
CA GLY A 122 -7.75 27.57 -5.76
C GLY A 122 -8.22 26.23 -6.36
N ALA A 123 -8.34 26.16 -7.69
CA ALA A 123 -8.73 24.93 -8.37
C ALA A 123 -7.66 23.84 -8.25
N ALA A 124 -6.38 24.19 -8.40
CA ALA A 124 -5.28 23.27 -8.21
C ALA A 124 -5.22 22.69 -6.79
N TRP A 125 -5.39 23.54 -5.78
CA TRP A 125 -5.43 23.12 -4.38
C TRP A 125 -6.60 22.18 -4.09
N SER A 126 -7.81 22.52 -4.55
CA SER A 126 -9.01 21.69 -4.39
C SER A 126 -8.84 20.32 -5.03
N SER A 127 -8.34 20.28 -6.29
CA SER A 127 -8.07 19.02 -7.01
C SER A 127 -7.03 18.17 -6.29
N THR A 128 -5.90 18.77 -5.88
CA THR A 128 -4.84 18.08 -5.15
C THR A 128 -5.34 17.54 -3.82
N ARG A 129 -6.10 18.31 -3.05
CA ARG A 129 -6.65 17.87 -1.76
C ARG A 129 -7.60 16.68 -1.93
N THR A 130 -8.45 16.68 -2.96
CA THR A 130 -9.36 15.55 -3.25
C THR A 130 -8.57 14.29 -3.61
N ALA A 131 -7.56 14.42 -4.46
CA ALA A 131 -6.70 13.31 -4.86
C ALA A 131 -5.87 12.77 -3.68
N MET A 132 -5.34 13.65 -2.82
CA MET A 132 -4.61 13.26 -1.61
C MET A 132 -5.49 12.50 -0.61
N ARG A 133 -6.73 12.92 -0.43
CA ARG A 133 -7.69 12.20 0.41
C ARG A 133 -7.99 10.81 -0.15
N ALA A 134 -8.22 10.71 -1.47
CA ALA A 134 -8.48 9.43 -2.13
C ALA A 134 -7.26 8.49 -2.00
N ALA A 135 -6.05 9.00 -2.25
CA ALA A 135 -4.82 8.23 -2.09
C ALA A 135 -4.60 7.81 -0.63
N GLY A 136 -4.81 8.73 0.32
CA GLY A 136 -4.66 8.44 1.75
C GLY A 136 -5.64 7.39 2.25
N THR A 137 -6.91 7.42 1.83
CA THR A 137 -7.89 6.38 2.19
C THR A 137 -7.51 5.03 1.60
N ALA A 138 -7.04 4.99 0.36
CA ALA A 138 -6.58 3.76 -0.27
C ALA A 138 -5.38 3.16 0.49
N LEU A 139 -4.39 3.98 0.85
CA LEU A 139 -3.23 3.57 1.66
C LEU A 139 -3.65 3.03 3.04
N LEU A 140 -4.60 3.68 3.71
CA LEU A 140 -5.08 3.23 5.01
C LEU A 140 -5.78 1.86 4.92
N VAL A 141 -6.60 1.65 3.91
CA VAL A 141 -7.28 0.36 3.68
C VAL A 141 -6.25 -0.73 3.37
N GLU A 142 -5.26 -0.43 2.54
CA GLU A 142 -4.18 -1.36 2.20
C GLU A 142 -3.30 -1.70 3.41
N LEU A 143 -2.92 -0.70 4.18
CA LEU A 143 -2.16 -0.87 5.42
C LEU A 143 -2.92 -1.73 6.43
N PHE A 144 -4.22 -1.47 6.59
CA PHE A 144 -5.07 -2.26 7.48
C PHE A 144 -5.16 -3.73 7.04
N ALA A 145 -5.32 -3.99 5.74
CA ALA A 145 -5.32 -5.35 5.21
C ALA A 145 -3.98 -6.06 5.46
N CYS A 146 -2.86 -5.40 5.22
CA CYS A 146 -1.52 -5.96 5.49
C CYS A 146 -1.29 -6.20 6.99
N LEU A 147 -1.77 -5.31 7.87
CA LEU A 147 -1.69 -5.50 9.32
C LEU A 147 -2.54 -6.70 9.79
N LEU A 148 -3.71 -6.93 9.22
CA LEU A 148 -4.51 -8.11 9.51
C LEU A 148 -3.77 -9.39 9.12
N VAL A 149 -3.16 -9.41 7.94
CA VAL A 149 -2.37 -10.56 7.46
C VAL A 149 -1.16 -10.80 8.37
N ALA A 150 -0.42 -9.76 8.71
CA ALA A 150 0.74 -9.86 9.61
C ALA A 150 0.34 -10.29 11.01
N GLY A 151 -0.77 -9.76 11.54
CA GLY A 151 -1.32 -10.15 12.84
C GLY A 151 -1.78 -11.61 12.89
N ALA A 152 -2.46 -12.08 11.85
CA ALA A 152 -2.88 -13.47 11.74
C ALA A 152 -1.68 -14.43 11.68
N TRP A 153 -0.64 -14.07 10.90
CA TRP A 153 0.59 -14.83 10.86
C TRP A 153 1.30 -14.86 12.23
N LEU A 154 1.43 -13.71 12.89
CA LEU A 154 2.08 -13.61 14.20
C LEU A 154 1.33 -14.44 15.25
N ALA A 155 -0.01 -14.35 15.28
CA ALA A 155 -0.84 -15.15 16.17
C ALA A 155 -0.64 -16.65 15.92
N ALA A 156 -0.60 -17.08 14.66
CA ALA A 156 -0.37 -18.48 14.31
C ALA A 156 1.04 -18.96 14.73
N VAL A 157 2.06 -18.13 14.60
CA VAL A 157 3.44 -18.45 15.04
C VAL A 157 3.52 -18.57 16.56
N LEU A 158 2.79 -17.74 17.30
CA LEU A 158 2.79 -17.78 18.78
C LEU A 158 1.99 -18.96 19.36
N THR A 159 1.07 -19.52 18.57
CA THR A 159 0.23 -20.66 18.99
C THR A 159 0.71 -22.01 18.48
N SER A 160 1.72 -22.05 17.62
CA SER A 160 2.32 -23.27 17.06
C SER A 160 3.62 -23.63 17.75
#